data_bc11c4dc0d46875403099678f1834d89
#
_entry.id   bc11c4dc0d46875403099678f1834d89
#
_cell.length_a   1.000
_cell.length_b   1.000
_cell.length_c   1.000
_cell.angle_alpha   90.00
_cell.angle_beta   90.00
_cell.angle_gamma   90.00
#
_symmetry.space_group_name_H-M   'P 1'
#
loop_
_entity.id
_entity.type
_entity.pdbx_description
1 polymer ?
#
loop_
_entity_poly.entity_id
_entity_poly.type
_entity_poly.pdbx_seq_one_letter_code
_entity_poly.pdbx_strand_id
1 'polypeptide(L)'
;MTMKTKRLQLMIMATLFLGVNIGGASVAQGATLQHKSAVVTKKPTPKSTVSTTNVSKVNTTKRSTFRPLVTKPAPKPVAKVTPKSNATKAAATAQKVSTQKPVAKSTVTSAKATTVKPAASKAVKTSDANSIKANTAAITRNKVGSVVTPATERVENVPNVRVLLGSRSSDATVTSTANMVVLNSANGQVSTISANRGTSVGIRSGKIVVNGKAIDTVVTLKPANSDAPFLFEGKGYRGGLTLRANNGKMMVINSVPLEDYLYGVVPQEVVPSWPAAALEAQAVAARTYALHTMEENKGKLYDVSTSTDHQVYNGVSGETQATTNAVNKTKGMVMLYNQRPINALFHSDGGGYTEDSVNVWGSDVPYLKGVKDFSTGTSTSNWTVTTSRQALESKLNAASKGVGKLKSIQLTPLGKPGQQTSDRGVSGRIKSATFIGTSGKTTIDGDSLRSILGLKSTLFDFYVNYNPAKGTGKAYHNFTGSNDTVYIKGHGWGHGLGMSQWGAAEMAKRATPGDTNYYQTILRHYYSGITLKKMY
;
A
#
# COMPACT_ATOMS: atom_id res chain seq x y z
N MET A 1 1.91 31.99 7.76
CA MET A 1 2.87 30.90 7.92
C MET A 1 2.23 29.68 7.25
N THR A 2 2.58 29.45 6.00
CA THR A 2 1.92 28.49 5.10
C THR A 2 2.44 27.09 5.41
N MET A 3 1.55 26.21 5.88
CA MET A 3 1.82 24.78 6.04
C MET A 3 2.13 24.18 4.65
N LYS A 4 3.37 23.84 4.41
CA LYS A 4 3.76 22.95 3.32
C LYS A 4 3.25 21.55 3.66
N THR A 5 2.16 21.16 3.02
CA THR A 5 1.64 19.79 3.04
C THR A 5 2.70 18.87 2.43
N LYS A 6 3.44 18.15 3.24
CA LYS A 6 4.29 17.04 2.79
C LYS A 6 3.36 15.98 2.21
N ARG A 7 3.40 15.78 0.90
CA ARG A 7 2.79 14.62 0.23
C ARG A 7 3.47 13.37 0.78
N LEU A 8 2.78 12.67 1.64
CA LEU A 8 3.18 11.36 2.13
C LEU A 8 2.78 10.35 1.05
N GLN A 9 3.77 9.79 0.35
CA GLN A 9 3.55 8.66 -0.54
C GLN A 9 3.21 7.43 0.31
N LEU A 10 1.95 7.02 0.26
CA LEU A 10 1.47 5.78 0.84
C LEU A 10 1.93 4.65 -0.09
N MET A 11 3.05 4.01 0.22
CA MET A 11 3.50 2.82 -0.49
C MET A 11 2.73 1.61 0.04
N ILE A 12 1.57 1.34 -0.54
CA ILE A 12 0.89 0.05 -0.40
C ILE A 12 1.59 -0.89 -1.38
N MET A 13 2.49 -1.74 -0.91
CA MET A 13 3.05 -2.81 -1.74
C MET A 13 2.08 -4.00 -1.71
N ALA A 14 1.21 -4.06 -2.70
CA ALA A 14 0.59 -5.31 -3.11
C ALA A 14 1.66 -6.11 -3.86
N THR A 15 2.31 -7.06 -3.20
CA THR A 15 3.23 -7.98 -3.86
C THR A 15 2.49 -9.24 -4.22
N LEU A 16 2.17 -9.35 -5.50
CA LEU A 16 1.66 -10.57 -6.11
C LEU A 16 2.64 -11.73 -5.91
N PHE A 17 2.13 -12.85 -5.42
CA PHE A 17 2.73 -14.16 -5.61
C PHE A 17 2.56 -14.58 -7.08
N LEU A 18 3.57 -14.32 -7.91
CA LEU A 18 3.78 -15.04 -9.17
C LEU A 18 5.02 -15.92 -8.95
N GLY A 19 4.77 -17.15 -8.53
CA GLY A 19 5.73 -18.23 -8.63
C GLY A 19 5.85 -18.65 -10.09
N VAL A 20 6.86 -18.16 -10.80
CA VAL A 20 7.32 -18.77 -12.05
C VAL A 20 8.68 -19.38 -11.78
N ASN A 21 8.68 -20.71 -11.72
CA ASN A 21 9.85 -21.54 -11.78
C ASN A 21 10.39 -21.50 -13.22
N ILE A 22 11.58 -20.92 -13.44
CA ILE A 22 12.31 -21.14 -14.68
C ILE A 22 13.74 -21.55 -14.31
N GLY A 23 14.00 -22.85 -14.52
CA GLY A 23 15.31 -23.47 -14.45
C GLY A 23 16.27 -22.89 -15.49
N GLY A 24 17.56 -22.99 -15.15
CA GLY A 24 18.66 -22.37 -15.81
C GLY A 24 18.98 -22.84 -17.23
N ALA A 25 19.81 -22.04 -17.87
CA ALA A 25 20.96 -22.46 -18.66
C ALA A 25 21.84 -21.27 -18.98
N SER A 26 23.08 -21.38 -18.61
CA SER A 26 24.20 -20.54 -19.07
C SER A 26 24.54 -20.83 -20.52
N VAL A 27 24.92 -19.82 -21.31
CA VAL A 27 26.00 -19.89 -22.31
C VAL A 27 26.55 -18.49 -22.55
N ALA A 28 27.89 -18.40 -22.50
CA ALA A 28 28.71 -17.25 -22.82
C ALA A 28 28.92 -17.08 -24.34
N GLN A 29 29.35 -15.89 -24.71
CA GLN A 29 30.24 -15.40 -25.79
C GLN A 29 29.62 -14.13 -26.37
N GLY A 30 30.20 -12.95 -26.34
CA GLY A 30 31.55 -12.59 -26.82
C GLY A 30 31.43 -11.97 -28.20
N ALA A 31 31.33 -10.63 -28.31
CA ALA A 31 31.73 -9.90 -29.50
C ALA A 31 32.00 -8.41 -29.17
N THR A 32 33.23 -8.08 -29.27
CA THR A 32 33.84 -6.74 -29.28
C THR A 32 33.58 -6.06 -30.61
N LEU A 33 33.13 -4.81 -30.62
CA LEU A 33 33.35 -3.91 -31.75
C LEU A 33 33.67 -2.48 -31.28
N GLN A 34 34.84 -2.06 -31.68
CA GLN A 34 35.46 -0.74 -31.46
C GLN A 34 35.00 0.30 -32.50
N HIS A 35 35.27 1.53 -32.12
CA HIS A 35 35.51 2.75 -32.92
C HIS A 35 34.27 3.56 -33.35
N LYS A 36 34.24 4.89 -33.22
CA LYS A 36 35.29 5.92 -33.38
C LYS A 36 34.87 7.23 -32.73
N SER A 37 35.86 7.93 -32.20
CA SER A 37 35.81 9.32 -31.78
C SER A 37 35.60 10.28 -32.96
N ALA A 38 34.85 11.35 -32.73
CA ALA A 38 35.00 12.60 -33.48
C ALA A 38 34.95 13.79 -32.54
N VAL A 39 36.06 14.45 -32.43
CA VAL A 39 36.31 15.75 -31.79
C VAL A 39 35.86 16.84 -32.75
N VAL A 40 35.05 17.80 -32.31
CA VAL A 40 35.00 19.14 -32.94
C VAL A 40 34.82 20.22 -31.86
N THR A 41 35.67 21.19 -32.00
CA THR A 41 36.12 22.33 -31.25
C THR A 41 35.10 23.48 -31.07
N LYS A 42 35.23 24.13 -29.89
CA LYS A 42 35.19 25.57 -29.51
C LYS A 42 34.37 26.62 -30.27
N LYS A 43 33.49 27.29 -29.48
CA LYS A 43 33.31 28.74 -29.15
C LYS A 43 33.24 29.77 -30.29
N PRO A 44 32.69 31.02 -30.12
CA PRO A 44 32.46 31.80 -28.89
C PRO A 44 31.12 32.59 -28.79
N THR A 45 30.94 33.19 -27.64
CA THR A 45 29.95 34.22 -27.25
C THR A 45 30.10 35.56 -28.01
N PRO A 46 29.06 36.40 -28.00
CA PRO A 46 29.30 37.82 -27.72
C PRO A 46 28.47 38.41 -26.58
N LYS A 47 29.09 39.37 -25.93
CA LYS A 47 28.60 40.33 -24.95
C LYS A 47 27.80 41.46 -25.63
N SER A 48 27.03 42.14 -24.77
CA SER A 48 26.70 43.59 -24.68
C SER A 48 25.19 43.81 -24.71
N THR A 49 24.55 44.75 -24.05
CA THR A 49 24.96 45.97 -23.35
C THR A 49 23.76 46.43 -22.56
N VAL A 50 24.05 47.11 -21.49
CA VAL A 50 23.17 47.87 -20.58
C VAL A 50 22.39 48.95 -21.32
N SER A 51 21.11 49.17 -20.95
CA SER A 51 20.53 50.50 -20.97
C SER A 51 19.47 50.67 -19.91
N THR A 52 19.74 51.59 -19.02
CA THR A 52 18.93 52.20 -17.99
C THR A 52 17.96 53.19 -18.58
N THR A 53 16.70 53.21 -18.16
CA THR A 53 15.94 54.47 -18.06
C THR A 53 14.91 54.41 -16.94
N ASN A 54 14.85 55.53 -16.24
CA ASN A 54 14.18 55.90 -15.02
C ASN A 54 12.67 56.20 -15.18
N VAL A 55 12.03 56.20 -14.00
CA VAL A 55 11.02 57.15 -13.46
C VAL A 55 9.55 56.89 -13.76
N SER A 56 8.72 56.56 -12.79
CA SER A 56 7.91 57.56 -12.04
C SER A 56 7.07 56.91 -10.93
N LYS A 57 7.12 57.60 -9.79
CA LYS A 57 6.28 57.44 -8.61
C LYS A 57 4.83 57.84 -8.88
N VAL A 58 3.87 57.08 -8.32
CA VAL A 58 2.61 57.67 -7.82
C VAL A 58 2.26 57.01 -6.50
N ASN A 59 2.17 57.84 -5.47
CA ASN A 59 1.61 57.59 -4.14
C ASN A 59 0.09 57.50 -4.23
N THR A 60 -0.53 56.59 -3.48
CA THR A 60 -1.71 56.95 -2.66
C THR A 60 -1.92 55.98 -1.51
N THR A 61 -1.89 56.55 -0.35
CA THR A 61 -2.22 56.13 0.99
C THR A 61 -3.67 55.64 1.13
N LYS A 62 -3.92 54.51 1.80
CA LYS A 62 -5.04 54.40 2.75
C LYS A 62 -4.68 53.39 3.87
N ARG A 63 -4.57 53.94 5.03
CA ARG A 63 -4.36 53.37 6.33
C ARG A 63 -5.68 52.82 6.86
N SER A 64 -5.74 51.54 7.23
CA SER A 64 -6.82 51.02 8.08
C SER A 64 -6.16 50.37 9.31
N THR A 65 -6.44 50.96 10.43
CA THR A 65 -6.00 50.61 11.76
C THR A 65 -6.81 49.46 12.30
N PHE A 66 -6.18 48.34 12.62
CA PHE A 66 -6.74 47.34 13.53
C PHE A 66 -5.98 47.32 14.85
N ARG A 67 -6.74 47.51 15.95
CA ARG A 67 -6.31 47.43 17.35
C ARG A 67 -5.95 45.99 17.72
N PRO A 68 -4.93 45.77 18.54
CA PRO A 68 -4.64 44.44 19.08
C PRO A 68 -5.55 44.12 20.28
N LEU A 69 -6.08 42.89 20.28
CA LEU A 69 -6.82 42.31 21.41
C LEU A 69 -5.86 41.85 22.50
N VAL A 70 -6.15 42.31 23.72
CA VAL A 70 -5.43 42.04 24.95
C VAL A 70 -5.48 40.56 25.31
N THR A 71 -4.33 39.92 25.47
CA THR A 71 -4.19 38.57 26.01
C THR A 71 -4.21 38.60 27.55
N LYS A 72 -5.09 37.78 28.14
CA LYS A 72 -5.13 37.52 29.59
C LYS A 72 -3.94 36.66 30.01
N PRO A 73 -3.35 36.87 31.17
CA PRO A 73 -2.22 36.10 31.67
C PRO A 73 -2.63 34.71 32.19
N ALA A 74 -1.71 33.75 32.00
CA ALA A 74 -1.81 32.36 32.46
C ALA A 74 -1.77 32.24 33.98
N PRO A 75 -2.45 31.25 34.61
CA PRO A 75 -2.37 31.03 36.05
C PRO A 75 -1.05 30.35 36.46
N LYS A 76 -0.53 30.76 37.63
CA LYS A 76 0.69 30.23 38.25
C LYS A 76 0.50 28.77 38.71
N PRO A 77 1.60 27.98 38.78
CA PRO A 77 1.55 26.60 39.23
C PRO A 77 1.32 26.47 40.74
N VAL A 78 0.43 25.56 41.11
CA VAL A 78 0.14 25.16 42.49
C VAL A 78 1.16 24.12 42.95
N ALA A 79 1.63 24.30 44.19
CA ALA A 79 2.69 23.54 44.83
C ALA A 79 2.37 22.05 45.03
N LYS A 80 3.43 21.24 44.91
CA LYS A 80 3.49 19.81 45.25
C LYS A 80 3.04 19.56 46.70
N VAL A 81 2.09 18.67 46.88
CA VAL A 81 1.82 17.99 48.16
C VAL A 81 2.31 16.55 48.03
N THR A 82 3.30 16.20 48.82
CA THR A 82 3.80 14.83 49.01
C THR A 82 2.94 14.10 50.04
N PRO A 83 2.47 12.86 49.79
CA PRO A 83 1.95 12.02 50.89
C PRO A 83 3.08 11.18 51.50
N LYS A 84 3.11 11.18 52.82
CA LYS A 84 3.98 10.39 53.70
C LYS A 84 3.64 8.88 53.58
N SER A 85 4.70 8.09 53.59
CA SER A 85 4.68 6.63 53.71
C SER A 85 4.19 6.21 55.11
N ASN A 86 3.27 5.25 55.15
CA ASN A 86 3.08 4.39 56.30
C ASN A 86 3.43 2.95 55.90
N ALA A 87 4.52 2.46 56.50
CA ALA A 87 4.94 1.07 56.43
C ALA A 87 4.17 0.25 57.45
N THR A 88 3.55 -0.80 57.05
CA THR A 88 3.09 -1.86 57.96
C THR A 88 3.70 -3.19 57.54
N LYS A 89 4.52 -3.75 58.44
CA LYS A 89 5.11 -5.10 58.40
C LYS A 89 3.99 -6.16 58.41
N ALA A 90 4.08 -7.17 57.59
CA ALA A 90 3.50 -8.47 57.87
C ALA A 90 4.44 -9.56 57.35
N ALA A 91 4.59 -10.57 58.20
CA ALA A 91 5.65 -11.55 58.25
C ALA A 91 5.53 -12.67 57.20
N ALA A 92 6.67 -13.29 56.94
CA ALA A 92 6.89 -14.46 56.12
C ALA A 92 6.28 -15.72 56.76
N THR A 93 5.72 -16.57 55.89
CA THR A 93 5.62 -18.02 56.20
C THR A 93 6.06 -18.80 54.96
N ALA A 94 7.20 -19.47 55.07
CA ALA A 94 7.74 -20.38 54.11
C ALA A 94 7.10 -21.77 54.27
N GLN A 95 6.62 -22.37 53.20
CA GLN A 95 6.39 -23.83 53.14
C GLN A 95 7.22 -24.46 52.02
N LYS A 96 8.11 -25.35 52.45
CA LYS A 96 8.86 -26.36 51.68
C LYS A 96 7.94 -27.48 51.20
N VAL A 97 8.01 -27.86 49.94
CA VAL A 97 7.71 -29.21 49.47
C VAL A 97 8.66 -29.49 48.31
N SER A 98 9.65 -30.27 48.54
CA SER A 98 9.94 -31.69 48.24
C SER A 98 10.14 -32.02 46.76
N THR A 99 11.40 -32.26 46.45
CA THR A 99 11.97 -32.88 45.24
C THR A 99 11.56 -34.34 45.09
N GLN A 100 11.16 -34.72 43.86
CA GLN A 100 11.33 -36.09 43.39
C GLN A 100 11.82 -36.14 41.94
N LYS A 101 12.86 -36.88 41.72
CA LYS A 101 13.53 -37.23 40.46
C LYS A 101 13.39 -38.77 40.26
N PRO A 102 13.86 -39.38 39.17
CA PRO A 102 13.09 -39.83 37.98
C PRO A 102 13.15 -41.37 37.80
N VAL A 103 12.34 -41.93 36.91
CA VAL A 103 12.46 -43.31 36.39
C VAL A 103 11.98 -43.27 34.93
N ALA A 104 12.66 -43.74 34.01
CA ALA A 104 13.33 -44.81 33.41
C ALA A 104 13.02 -44.87 31.88
N LYS A 105 14.02 -45.18 31.14
CA LYS A 105 14.12 -45.47 29.71
C LYS A 105 13.11 -46.53 29.24
N SER A 106 12.60 -46.36 28.00
CA SER A 106 12.22 -47.48 27.15
C SER A 106 12.76 -47.29 25.72
N THR A 107 13.24 -48.36 25.23
CA THR A 107 14.10 -48.63 24.08
C THR A 107 13.39 -48.50 22.75
N VAL A 108 14.14 -47.99 21.77
CA VAL A 108 13.85 -47.90 20.36
C VAL A 108 13.93 -49.25 19.69
N THR A 109 12.96 -49.61 18.87
CA THR A 109 13.11 -50.67 17.86
C THR A 109 13.02 -50.03 16.47
N SER A 110 14.08 -50.25 15.73
CA SER A 110 14.35 -49.83 14.37
C SER A 110 13.50 -50.61 13.36
N ALA A 111 12.80 -49.97 12.45
CA ALA A 111 12.20 -50.63 11.30
C ALA A 111 12.74 -50.04 9.99
N LYS A 112 13.16 -50.93 9.18
CA LYS A 112 13.90 -50.94 7.92
C LYS A 112 13.28 -50.11 6.83
N ALA A 113 14.09 -49.29 6.17
CA ALA A 113 13.77 -48.60 4.92
C ALA A 113 13.70 -49.56 3.73
N THR A 114 12.65 -49.47 2.94
CA THR A 114 12.53 -50.17 1.64
C THR A 114 12.62 -49.10 0.53
N THR A 115 13.68 -49.21 -0.25
CA THR A 115 13.94 -48.42 -1.46
C THR A 115 13.05 -48.88 -2.60
N VAL A 116 12.32 -47.95 -3.24
CA VAL A 116 11.64 -48.18 -4.54
C VAL A 116 12.35 -47.33 -5.58
N LYS A 117 12.80 -48.01 -6.62
CA LYS A 117 13.54 -47.52 -7.79
C LYS A 117 12.57 -46.83 -8.79
N PRO A 118 12.92 -45.72 -9.44
CA PRO A 118 12.04 -45.10 -10.45
C PRO A 118 12.19 -45.79 -11.81
N ALA A 119 11.06 -45.96 -12.50
CA ALA A 119 10.97 -46.48 -13.87
C ALA A 119 11.15 -45.38 -14.91
N ALA A 120 11.80 -45.73 -15.99
CA ALA A 120 12.25 -44.90 -17.08
C ALA A 120 11.11 -44.26 -17.90
N SER A 121 11.26 -42.98 -18.23
CA SER A 121 10.46 -42.26 -19.20
C SER A 121 10.92 -42.55 -20.65
N LYS A 122 10.00 -42.90 -21.52
CA LYS A 122 10.23 -42.98 -22.99
C LYS A 122 10.06 -41.59 -23.62
N ALA A 123 11.05 -41.20 -24.40
CA ALA A 123 11.05 -40.03 -25.27
C ALA A 123 10.02 -40.17 -26.38
N VAL A 124 9.28 -39.11 -26.69
CA VAL A 124 8.53 -38.93 -27.93
C VAL A 124 9.04 -37.66 -28.62
N LYS A 125 9.30 -37.86 -29.90
CA LYS A 125 9.94 -36.97 -30.87
C LYS A 125 9.10 -35.74 -31.22
N THR A 126 9.82 -34.65 -31.47
CA THR A 126 9.39 -33.42 -32.15
C THR A 126 8.74 -33.64 -33.50
N SER A 127 7.63 -32.97 -33.77
CA SER A 127 7.24 -32.54 -35.13
C SER A 127 6.32 -31.30 -35.06
N ASP A 128 6.79 -30.24 -35.68
CA ASP A 128 6.12 -29.33 -36.61
C ASP A 128 5.34 -28.10 -36.11
N ALA A 129 5.95 -27.02 -36.49
CA ALA A 129 5.43 -25.68 -36.63
C ALA A 129 4.16 -25.63 -37.52
N ASN A 130 2.99 -25.46 -36.89
CA ASN A 130 1.80 -24.85 -37.54
C ASN A 130 0.67 -24.70 -36.51
N SER A 131 0.74 -23.68 -35.66
CA SER A 131 -0.33 -23.43 -34.69
C SER A 131 -0.45 -21.95 -34.29
N ILE A 132 -0.42 -21.02 -35.23
CA ILE A 132 -0.70 -19.59 -34.95
C ILE A 132 -2.13 -19.19 -35.43
N LYS A 133 -2.94 -20.09 -35.94
CA LYS A 133 -4.32 -19.78 -36.41
C LYS A 133 -5.46 -20.37 -35.56
N ALA A 134 -5.20 -21.04 -34.45
CA ALA A 134 -6.26 -21.75 -33.70
C ALA A 134 -6.62 -21.11 -32.35
N ASN A 135 -5.99 -20.02 -31.93
CA ASN A 135 -6.26 -19.43 -30.59
C ASN A 135 -7.33 -18.34 -30.55
N THR A 136 -7.93 -17.96 -31.69
CA THR A 136 -9.02 -16.96 -31.69
C THR A 136 -10.41 -17.62 -31.57
N ALA A 137 -10.53 -18.92 -31.74
CA ALA A 137 -11.83 -19.63 -31.67
C ALA A 137 -12.08 -20.36 -30.32
N ALA A 138 -11.06 -20.51 -29.47
CA ALA A 138 -11.20 -21.24 -28.21
C ALA A 138 -11.64 -20.36 -27.04
N ILE A 139 -11.64 -19.05 -27.18
CA ILE A 139 -12.07 -18.10 -26.11
C ILE A 139 -13.60 -17.99 -26.05
N THR A 140 -14.32 -18.47 -27.06
CA THR A 140 -15.79 -18.39 -27.17
C THR A 140 -16.52 -19.59 -26.51
N ARG A 141 -15.82 -20.57 -25.93
CA ARG A 141 -16.45 -21.77 -25.33
C ARG A 141 -16.06 -22.13 -23.90
N ASN A 142 -15.25 -21.36 -23.23
CA ASN A 142 -15.33 -21.40 -21.79
C ASN A 142 -16.60 -20.63 -21.42
N LYS A 143 -17.69 -21.36 -21.21
CA LYS A 143 -18.79 -20.90 -20.36
C LYS A 143 -18.13 -20.30 -19.12
N VAL A 144 -18.01 -18.97 -19.07
CA VAL A 144 -18.04 -18.23 -17.83
C VAL A 144 -19.35 -18.71 -17.24
N GLY A 145 -19.28 -19.63 -16.26
CA GLY A 145 -20.44 -20.00 -15.48
C GLY A 145 -21.04 -18.67 -15.08
N SER A 146 -22.24 -18.40 -15.57
CA SER A 146 -23.00 -17.24 -15.15
C SER A 146 -23.01 -17.33 -13.66
N VAL A 147 -22.18 -16.50 -12.99
CA VAL A 147 -22.39 -16.12 -11.63
C VAL A 147 -23.70 -15.36 -11.71
N VAL A 148 -24.81 -16.09 -11.59
CA VAL A 148 -26.12 -15.51 -11.32
C VAL A 148 -25.96 -14.91 -9.94
N THR A 149 -25.43 -13.70 -9.89
CA THR A 149 -25.68 -12.85 -8.72
C THR A 149 -27.19 -12.76 -8.63
N PRO A 150 -27.80 -13.16 -7.49
CA PRO A 150 -29.22 -12.88 -7.27
C PRO A 150 -29.37 -11.39 -7.58
N ALA A 151 -30.41 -11.03 -8.32
CA ALA A 151 -30.78 -9.64 -8.54
C ALA A 151 -31.02 -9.02 -7.15
N THR A 152 -29.92 -8.54 -6.54
CA THR A 152 -30.00 -7.80 -5.29
C THR A 152 -30.62 -6.48 -5.66
N GLU A 153 -31.75 -6.15 -5.04
CA GLU A 153 -32.36 -4.82 -5.08
C GLU A 153 -31.25 -3.78 -5.05
N ARG A 154 -31.14 -2.99 -6.13
CA ARG A 154 -30.22 -1.86 -6.16
C ARG A 154 -30.72 -0.86 -5.14
N VAL A 155 -30.03 -0.81 -4.01
CA VAL A 155 -30.27 0.25 -3.04
C VAL A 155 -29.97 1.56 -3.75
N GLU A 156 -30.94 2.46 -3.82
CA GLU A 156 -30.98 3.64 -4.70
C GLU A 156 -29.85 4.68 -4.48
N ASN A 157 -28.92 4.47 -3.57
CA ASN A 157 -27.92 5.46 -3.16
C ASN A 157 -26.48 4.94 -3.02
N VAL A 158 -26.09 3.89 -3.76
CA VAL A 158 -24.67 3.47 -3.77
C VAL A 158 -23.81 4.55 -4.42
N PRO A 159 -22.83 5.15 -3.72
CA PRO A 159 -21.97 6.17 -4.31
C PRO A 159 -21.15 5.63 -5.50
N ASN A 160 -20.91 6.48 -6.50
CA ASN A 160 -20.00 6.17 -7.61
C ASN A 160 -18.58 6.67 -7.29
N VAL A 161 -17.60 5.80 -7.46
CA VAL A 161 -16.17 6.12 -7.34
C VAL A 161 -15.63 6.50 -8.72
N ARG A 162 -14.88 7.59 -8.80
CA ARG A 162 -14.17 8.03 -10.02
C ARG A 162 -12.72 7.57 -9.95
N VAL A 163 -12.39 6.52 -10.69
CA VAL A 163 -11.07 5.86 -10.67
C VAL A 163 -10.24 6.31 -11.86
N LEU A 164 -9.12 6.99 -11.64
CA LEU A 164 -8.18 7.34 -12.70
C LEU A 164 -7.46 6.09 -13.22
N LEU A 165 -7.75 5.67 -14.45
CA LEU A 165 -7.06 4.57 -15.14
C LEU A 165 -5.74 5.02 -15.81
N GLY A 166 -5.53 6.34 -15.91
CA GLY A 166 -4.34 6.95 -16.49
C GLY A 166 -4.65 8.02 -17.51
N SER A 167 -3.62 8.41 -18.28
CA SER A 167 -3.74 9.37 -19.38
C SER A 167 -3.13 8.81 -20.65
N ARG A 168 -3.70 9.16 -21.82
CA ARG A 168 -3.26 8.70 -23.14
C ARG A 168 -2.99 9.88 -24.07
N SER A 169 -1.91 9.79 -24.83
CA SER A 169 -1.59 10.75 -25.91
C SER A 169 -1.96 10.16 -27.28
N SER A 170 -2.14 8.85 -27.38
CA SER A 170 -2.58 8.09 -28.57
C SER A 170 -4.02 7.63 -28.43
N ASP A 171 -4.60 7.18 -29.53
CA ASP A 171 -5.90 6.56 -29.53
C ASP A 171 -5.88 5.23 -28.76
N ALA A 172 -7.00 4.92 -28.15
CA ALA A 172 -7.25 3.70 -27.39
C ALA A 172 -8.53 3.03 -27.90
N THR A 173 -8.74 1.76 -27.56
CA THR A 173 -9.92 1.00 -27.98
C THR A 173 -10.84 0.71 -26.79
N VAL A 174 -12.13 0.94 -27.01
CA VAL A 174 -13.22 0.55 -26.09
C VAL A 174 -14.12 -0.47 -26.77
N THR A 175 -14.52 -1.51 -26.04
CA THR A 175 -15.48 -2.54 -26.51
C THR A 175 -16.40 -2.90 -25.35
N SER A 176 -17.65 -3.28 -25.62
CA SER A 176 -18.56 -3.82 -24.61
C SER A 176 -19.44 -4.90 -25.23
N THR A 177 -19.90 -5.85 -24.42
CA THR A 177 -20.88 -6.86 -24.82
C THR A 177 -22.29 -6.30 -24.95
N ALA A 178 -22.55 -5.10 -24.41
CA ALA A 178 -23.77 -4.34 -24.58
C ALA A 178 -23.54 -3.09 -25.42
N ASN A 179 -24.59 -2.54 -26.01
CA ASN A 179 -24.52 -1.21 -26.61
C ASN A 179 -24.05 -0.19 -25.56
N MET A 180 -23.28 0.80 -25.99
CA MET A 180 -22.85 1.90 -25.12
C MET A 180 -23.42 3.22 -25.62
N VAL A 181 -23.96 3.99 -24.69
CA VAL A 181 -24.40 5.37 -24.96
C VAL A 181 -23.20 6.29 -24.84
N VAL A 182 -23.05 7.21 -25.80
CA VAL A 182 -22.03 8.27 -25.82
C VAL A 182 -22.67 9.57 -25.38
N LEU A 183 -22.24 10.11 -24.25
CA LEU A 183 -22.76 11.35 -23.67
C LEU A 183 -21.71 12.46 -23.80
N ASN A 184 -22.15 13.68 -24.10
CA ASN A 184 -21.31 14.89 -24.06
C ASN A 184 -21.16 15.45 -22.62
N SER A 185 -20.50 16.57 -22.47
CA SER A 185 -20.26 17.23 -21.16
C SER A 185 -21.55 17.68 -20.46
N ALA A 186 -22.63 17.92 -21.20
CA ALA A 186 -23.96 18.26 -20.67
C ALA A 186 -24.83 17.01 -20.38
N ASN A 187 -24.25 15.79 -20.44
CA ASN A 187 -24.95 14.51 -20.35
C ASN A 187 -25.99 14.27 -21.46
N GLY A 188 -25.96 15.03 -22.56
CA GLY A 188 -26.76 14.79 -23.76
C GLY A 188 -26.22 13.61 -24.55
N GLN A 189 -27.09 12.68 -24.95
CA GLN A 189 -26.70 11.57 -25.82
C GLN A 189 -26.40 12.08 -27.23
N VAL A 190 -25.20 11.79 -27.74
CA VAL A 190 -24.72 12.23 -29.04
C VAL A 190 -24.56 11.07 -30.05
N SER A 191 -24.41 9.85 -29.56
CA SER A 191 -24.37 8.63 -30.40
C SER A 191 -24.50 7.37 -29.53
N THR A 192 -24.55 6.22 -30.22
CA THR A 192 -24.50 4.89 -29.60
C THR A 192 -23.40 4.07 -30.28
N ILE A 193 -22.66 3.31 -29.49
CA ILE A 193 -21.69 2.32 -29.93
C ILE A 193 -22.37 0.95 -29.86
N SER A 194 -22.35 0.19 -30.95
CA SER A 194 -22.95 -1.15 -31.00
C SER A 194 -22.16 -2.13 -30.14
N ALA A 195 -22.85 -3.08 -29.54
CA ALA A 195 -22.28 -4.21 -28.81
C ALA A 195 -21.22 -4.96 -29.64
N ASN A 196 -20.20 -5.48 -28.98
CA ASN A 196 -19.12 -6.30 -29.54
C ASN A 196 -18.31 -5.63 -30.67
N ARG A 197 -18.42 -4.29 -30.81
CA ARG A 197 -17.67 -3.52 -31.79
C ARG A 197 -16.56 -2.72 -31.12
N GLY A 198 -15.33 -2.90 -31.60
CA GLY A 198 -14.19 -2.06 -31.20
C GLY A 198 -14.40 -0.62 -31.64
N THR A 199 -14.27 0.31 -30.70
CA THR A 199 -14.48 1.75 -30.90
C THR A 199 -13.20 2.49 -30.55
N SER A 200 -12.68 3.26 -31.52
CA SER A 200 -11.51 4.12 -31.29
C SER A 200 -11.94 5.36 -30.50
N VAL A 201 -11.19 5.67 -29.45
CA VAL A 201 -11.32 6.91 -28.66
C VAL A 201 -9.96 7.59 -28.56
N GLY A 202 -9.94 8.92 -28.68
CA GLY A 202 -8.70 9.67 -28.66
C GLY A 202 -8.92 11.16 -28.38
N ILE A 203 -7.88 11.97 -28.60
CA ILE A 203 -7.92 13.41 -28.43
C ILE A 203 -7.40 14.10 -29.70
N ARG A 204 -8.13 15.11 -30.21
CA ARG A 204 -7.73 15.96 -31.33
C ARG A 204 -8.17 17.41 -31.03
N SER A 205 -7.27 18.36 -31.19
CA SER A 205 -7.56 19.80 -30.98
C SER A 205 -8.29 20.10 -29.67
N GLY A 206 -7.89 19.43 -28.58
CA GLY A 206 -8.48 19.64 -27.25
C GLY A 206 -9.86 19.00 -27.03
N LYS A 207 -10.40 18.24 -28.01
CA LYS A 207 -11.66 17.51 -27.90
C LYS A 207 -11.45 16.02 -27.91
N ILE A 208 -12.30 15.29 -27.20
CA ILE A 208 -12.37 13.83 -27.27
C ILE A 208 -13.02 13.42 -28.60
N VAL A 209 -12.40 12.48 -29.26
CA VAL A 209 -12.81 11.91 -30.54
C VAL A 209 -13.29 10.48 -30.33
N VAL A 210 -14.43 10.13 -30.90
CA VAL A 210 -14.99 8.76 -30.88
C VAL A 210 -15.23 8.35 -32.33
N ASN A 211 -14.58 7.26 -32.78
CA ASN A 211 -14.61 6.78 -34.17
C ASN A 211 -14.34 7.90 -35.21
N GLY A 212 -13.31 8.71 -34.97
CA GLY A 212 -12.92 9.80 -35.87
C GLY A 212 -13.74 11.09 -35.72
N LYS A 213 -14.90 11.08 -35.04
CA LYS A 213 -15.75 12.26 -34.84
C LYS A 213 -15.38 12.96 -33.52
N ALA A 214 -15.03 14.24 -33.59
CA ALA A 214 -14.81 15.09 -32.40
C ALA A 214 -16.17 15.38 -31.74
N ILE A 215 -16.24 15.11 -30.44
CA ILE A 215 -17.47 15.27 -29.66
C ILE A 215 -17.37 16.51 -28.75
N ASP A 216 -16.60 16.40 -27.65
CA ASP A 216 -16.55 17.44 -26.61
C ASP A 216 -15.22 17.35 -25.83
N THR A 217 -14.97 18.27 -24.90
CA THR A 217 -13.83 18.21 -23.96
C THR A 217 -13.99 17.10 -22.91
N VAL A 218 -15.23 16.69 -22.63
CA VAL A 218 -15.57 15.55 -21.76
C VAL A 218 -16.60 14.70 -22.47
N VAL A 219 -16.32 13.40 -22.53
CA VAL A 219 -17.24 12.39 -23.12
C VAL A 219 -17.36 11.23 -22.14
N THR A 220 -18.60 10.79 -21.90
CA THR A 220 -18.86 9.61 -21.08
C THR A 220 -19.44 8.50 -21.94
N LEU A 221 -18.81 7.33 -21.86
CA LEU A 221 -19.28 6.09 -22.49
C LEU A 221 -19.90 5.21 -21.40
N LYS A 222 -21.18 4.87 -21.54
CA LYS A 222 -21.93 4.15 -20.52
C LYS A 222 -22.64 2.94 -21.16
N PRO A 223 -22.41 1.71 -20.69
CA PRO A 223 -23.18 0.56 -21.17
C PRO A 223 -24.67 0.77 -20.96
N ALA A 224 -25.48 0.45 -21.96
CA ALA A 224 -26.95 0.52 -21.86
C ALA A 224 -27.51 -0.45 -20.82
N ASN A 225 -26.87 -1.63 -20.71
CA ASN A 225 -27.04 -2.53 -19.57
C ASN A 225 -25.93 -2.24 -18.55
N SER A 226 -26.30 -1.71 -17.38
CA SER A 226 -25.38 -1.31 -16.32
C SER A 226 -24.55 -2.46 -15.73
N ASP A 227 -24.99 -3.71 -15.91
CA ASP A 227 -24.29 -4.89 -15.41
C ASP A 227 -23.27 -5.43 -16.42
N ALA A 228 -23.38 -4.99 -17.69
CA ALA A 228 -22.44 -5.38 -18.72
C ALA A 228 -21.08 -4.68 -18.51
N PRO A 229 -19.98 -5.42 -18.41
CA PRO A 229 -18.66 -4.81 -18.37
C PRO A 229 -18.28 -4.26 -19.75
N PHE A 230 -17.40 -3.25 -19.75
CA PHE A 230 -16.72 -2.80 -20.95
C PHE A 230 -15.22 -3.14 -20.87
N LEU A 231 -14.58 -3.23 -22.04
CA LEU A 231 -13.14 -3.38 -22.16
C LEU A 231 -12.53 -2.03 -22.55
N PHE A 232 -11.52 -1.62 -21.84
CA PHE A 232 -10.64 -0.51 -22.23
C PHE A 232 -9.23 -1.07 -22.42
N GLU A 233 -8.71 -0.98 -23.65
CA GLU A 233 -7.41 -1.59 -24.02
C GLU A 233 -7.32 -3.07 -23.60
N GLY A 234 -8.40 -3.84 -23.77
CA GLY A 234 -8.48 -5.26 -23.45
C GLY A 234 -8.69 -5.60 -21.97
N LYS A 235 -8.68 -4.62 -21.07
CA LYS A 235 -8.99 -4.83 -19.64
C LYS A 235 -10.45 -4.55 -19.36
N GLY A 236 -11.12 -5.45 -18.64
CA GLY A 236 -12.53 -5.36 -18.30
C GLY A 236 -12.81 -4.48 -17.07
N TYR A 237 -13.84 -3.65 -17.17
CA TYR A 237 -14.29 -2.77 -16.08
C TYR A 237 -15.81 -2.74 -16.00
N ARG A 238 -16.35 -2.55 -14.78
CA ARG A 238 -17.78 -2.29 -14.52
C ARG A 238 -18.08 -0.79 -14.59
N GLY A 239 -19.36 -0.40 -14.66
CA GLY A 239 -19.80 0.98 -14.67
C GLY A 239 -19.56 1.67 -16.01
N GLY A 240 -19.11 2.93 -16.01
CA GLY A 240 -18.89 3.75 -17.21
C GLY A 240 -17.46 4.28 -17.33
N LEU A 241 -17.16 4.80 -18.53
CA LEU A 241 -15.85 5.38 -18.85
C LEU A 241 -16.01 6.86 -19.18
N THR A 242 -15.41 7.75 -18.38
CA THR A 242 -15.33 9.19 -18.66
C THR A 242 -13.96 9.53 -19.23
N LEU A 243 -13.95 10.07 -20.43
CA LEU A 243 -12.78 10.57 -21.15
C LEU A 243 -12.78 12.09 -21.05
N ARG A 244 -11.68 12.67 -20.60
CA ARG A 244 -11.54 14.12 -20.44
C ARG A 244 -10.28 14.62 -21.11
N ALA A 245 -10.41 15.67 -21.92
CA ALA A 245 -9.25 16.39 -22.44
C ALA A 245 -8.60 17.19 -21.30
N ASN A 246 -7.31 16.95 -21.06
CA ASN A 246 -6.55 17.60 -20.01
C ASN A 246 -5.08 17.73 -20.41
N ASN A 247 -4.58 18.98 -20.53
CA ASN A 247 -3.19 19.28 -20.89
C ASN A 247 -2.69 18.48 -22.12
N GLY A 248 -3.49 18.49 -23.20
CA GLY A 248 -3.14 17.82 -24.47
C GLY A 248 -3.22 16.29 -24.44
N LYS A 249 -3.63 15.69 -23.33
CA LYS A 249 -3.81 14.23 -23.17
C LYS A 249 -5.27 13.90 -22.86
N MET A 250 -5.68 12.70 -23.24
CA MET A 250 -6.95 12.10 -22.84
C MET A 250 -6.80 11.46 -21.47
N MET A 251 -7.38 12.06 -20.43
CA MET A 251 -7.51 11.47 -19.11
C MET A 251 -8.65 10.45 -19.13
N VAL A 252 -8.39 9.27 -18.60
CA VAL A 252 -9.30 8.11 -18.63
C VAL A 252 -9.75 7.80 -17.21
N ILE A 253 -11.05 7.93 -16.95
CA ILE A 253 -11.62 7.79 -15.61
C ILE A 253 -12.75 6.75 -15.69
N ASN A 254 -12.66 5.70 -14.89
CA ASN A 254 -13.75 4.75 -14.71
C ASN A 254 -14.69 5.26 -13.61
N SER A 255 -15.95 5.49 -13.94
CA SER A 255 -17.00 5.83 -12.97
C SER A 255 -17.80 4.57 -12.66
N VAL A 256 -17.66 4.07 -11.44
CA VAL A 256 -18.13 2.74 -11.06
C VAL A 256 -18.83 2.79 -9.69
N PRO A 257 -19.96 2.07 -9.48
CA PRO A 257 -20.56 1.92 -8.16
C PRO A 257 -19.54 1.41 -7.14
N LEU A 258 -19.57 1.92 -5.91
CA LEU A 258 -18.56 1.60 -4.89
C LEU A 258 -18.45 0.09 -4.62
N GLU A 259 -19.57 -0.64 -4.59
CA GLU A 259 -19.53 -2.09 -4.39
C GLU A 259 -18.85 -2.82 -5.56
N ASP A 260 -19.15 -2.41 -6.79
CA ASP A 260 -18.52 -2.94 -8.01
C ASP A 260 -17.01 -2.63 -8.06
N TYR A 261 -16.60 -1.45 -7.57
CA TYR A 261 -15.20 -1.08 -7.37
C TYR A 261 -14.49 -2.04 -6.42
N LEU A 262 -15.14 -2.38 -5.29
CA LEU A 262 -14.57 -3.27 -4.28
C LEU A 262 -14.39 -4.70 -4.79
N TYR A 263 -15.19 -5.19 -5.73
CA TYR A 263 -14.97 -6.50 -6.35
C TYR A 263 -13.60 -6.59 -7.03
N GLY A 264 -13.13 -5.48 -7.62
CA GLY A 264 -11.81 -5.40 -8.26
C GLY A 264 -10.66 -5.00 -7.33
N VAL A 265 -10.95 -4.51 -6.11
CA VAL A 265 -9.95 -4.06 -5.12
C VAL A 265 -9.65 -5.14 -4.09
N VAL A 266 -10.67 -5.68 -3.42
CA VAL A 266 -10.48 -6.58 -2.27
C VAL A 266 -9.61 -7.79 -2.60
N PRO A 267 -9.77 -8.48 -3.75
CA PRO A 267 -8.93 -9.62 -4.11
C PRO A 267 -7.47 -9.27 -4.40
N GLN A 268 -7.13 -7.98 -4.56
CA GLN A 268 -5.74 -7.53 -4.73
C GLN A 268 -5.05 -7.28 -3.38
N GLU A 269 -5.83 -7.12 -2.33
CA GLU A 269 -5.34 -6.78 -0.99
C GLU A 269 -5.18 -8.01 -0.09
N VAL A 270 -5.97 -9.06 -0.31
CA VAL A 270 -6.00 -10.25 0.54
C VAL A 270 -5.95 -11.55 -0.26
N VAL A 271 -5.54 -12.63 0.39
CA VAL A 271 -5.56 -13.96 -0.23
C VAL A 271 -7.00 -14.51 -0.19
N PRO A 272 -7.63 -14.81 -1.35
CA PRO A 272 -9.04 -15.21 -1.40
C PRO A 272 -9.40 -16.47 -0.62
N SER A 273 -8.41 -17.31 -0.28
CA SER A 273 -8.60 -18.51 0.54
C SER A 273 -8.56 -18.25 2.05
N TRP A 274 -8.40 -17.02 2.49
CA TRP A 274 -8.47 -16.68 3.91
C TRP A 274 -9.88 -16.87 4.48
N PRO A 275 -10.02 -17.01 5.82
CA PRO A 275 -11.35 -17.13 6.45
C PRO A 275 -12.26 -15.95 6.10
N ALA A 276 -13.55 -16.22 5.90
CA ALA A 276 -14.54 -15.23 5.45
C ALA A 276 -14.54 -13.95 6.28
N ALA A 277 -14.45 -14.05 7.61
CA ALA A 277 -14.41 -12.87 8.49
C ALA A 277 -13.23 -11.93 8.23
N ALA A 278 -12.09 -12.43 7.75
CA ALA A 278 -10.95 -11.60 7.33
C ALA A 278 -11.24 -10.88 6.02
N LEU A 279 -11.84 -11.57 5.04
CA LEU A 279 -12.24 -10.99 3.76
C LEU A 279 -13.32 -9.91 3.97
N GLU A 280 -14.28 -10.16 4.86
CA GLU A 280 -15.33 -9.23 5.26
C GLU A 280 -14.76 -7.98 5.95
N ALA A 281 -13.81 -8.15 6.88
CA ALA A 281 -13.12 -7.04 7.53
C ALA A 281 -12.36 -6.18 6.51
N GLN A 282 -11.67 -6.81 5.55
CA GLN A 282 -10.99 -6.09 4.48
C GLN A 282 -11.96 -5.36 3.56
N ALA A 283 -13.11 -5.96 3.23
CA ALA A 283 -14.13 -5.30 2.41
C ALA A 283 -14.67 -4.02 3.08
N VAL A 284 -14.95 -4.08 4.39
CA VAL A 284 -15.39 -2.90 5.16
C VAL A 284 -14.27 -1.85 5.27
N ALA A 285 -13.03 -2.27 5.50
CA ALA A 285 -11.89 -1.35 5.57
C ALA A 285 -11.66 -0.64 4.22
N ALA A 286 -11.65 -1.38 3.11
CA ALA A 286 -11.47 -0.83 1.77
C ALA A 286 -12.62 0.12 1.37
N ARG A 287 -13.87 -0.23 1.70
CA ARG A 287 -15.05 0.63 1.48
C ARG A 287 -14.94 1.93 2.26
N THR A 288 -14.58 1.85 3.53
CA THR A 288 -14.45 3.01 4.41
C THR A 288 -13.33 3.94 3.94
N TYR A 289 -12.19 3.38 3.56
CA TYR A 289 -11.06 4.12 2.98
C TYR A 289 -11.47 4.84 1.67
N ALA A 290 -12.17 4.13 0.78
CA ALA A 290 -12.64 4.73 -0.48
C ALA A 290 -13.59 5.91 -0.21
N LEU A 291 -14.57 5.77 0.68
CA LEU A 291 -15.49 6.85 1.05
C LEU A 291 -14.76 8.05 1.67
N HIS A 292 -13.83 7.81 2.59
CA HIS A 292 -13.00 8.86 3.17
C HIS A 292 -12.21 9.61 2.09
N THR A 293 -11.57 8.88 1.17
CA THR A 293 -10.80 9.47 0.08
C THR A 293 -11.68 10.24 -0.91
N MET A 294 -12.90 9.77 -1.17
CA MET A 294 -13.88 10.50 -1.98
C MET A 294 -14.27 11.84 -1.34
N GLU A 295 -14.44 11.89 -0.02
CA GLU A 295 -14.71 13.15 0.70
C GLU A 295 -13.53 14.13 0.58
N GLU A 296 -12.29 13.66 0.78
CA GLU A 296 -11.08 14.49 0.65
C GLU A 296 -10.83 14.97 -0.78
N ASN A 297 -11.25 14.19 -1.77
CA ASN A 297 -11.08 14.50 -3.19
C ASN A 297 -12.34 15.11 -3.84
N LYS A 298 -13.33 15.51 -3.02
CA LYS A 298 -14.51 16.22 -3.50
C LYS A 298 -14.10 17.47 -4.30
N GLY A 299 -14.66 17.61 -5.51
CA GLY A 299 -14.31 18.69 -6.43
C GLY A 299 -13.06 18.45 -7.28
N LYS A 300 -12.28 17.41 -7.05
CA LYS A 300 -11.18 16.99 -7.95
C LYS A 300 -11.72 16.23 -9.17
N LEU A 301 -10.89 16.03 -10.18
CA LEU A 301 -11.27 15.34 -11.42
C LEU A 301 -11.54 13.84 -11.22
N TYR A 302 -10.93 13.23 -10.23
CA TYR A 302 -11.11 11.82 -9.84
C TYR A 302 -10.94 11.66 -8.33
N ASP A 303 -11.42 10.55 -7.79
CA ASP A 303 -11.38 10.26 -6.36
C ASP A 303 -10.14 9.44 -5.98
N VAL A 304 -9.85 8.39 -6.74
CA VAL A 304 -8.74 7.47 -6.52
C VAL A 304 -8.00 7.17 -7.82
N SER A 305 -6.75 6.71 -7.71
CA SER A 305 -5.98 6.15 -8.82
C SER A 305 -5.83 4.64 -8.64
N THR A 306 -5.45 3.94 -9.71
CA THR A 306 -5.17 2.49 -9.69
C THR A 306 -3.77 2.16 -9.14
N SER A 307 -3.00 3.17 -8.71
CA SER A 307 -1.65 3.01 -8.18
C SER A 307 -1.68 2.71 -6.68
N THR A 308 -0.52 2.32 -6.17
CA THR A 308 -0.26 2.11 -4.74
C THR A 308 -0.42 3.36 -3.87
N ASP A 309 -0.66 4.54 -4.49
CA ASP A 309 -0.98 5.77 -3.76
C ASP A 309 -2.38 5.73 -3.12
N HIS A 310 -3.25 4.85 -3.62
CA HIS A 310 -4.60 4.62 -3.10
C HIS A 310 -4.86 3.12 -2.89
N GLN A 311 -5.56 2.46 -3.82
CA GLN A 311 -5.88 1.04 -3.77
C GLN A 311 -5.65 0.42 -5.14
N VAL A 312 -5.04 -0.77 -5.19
CA VAL A 312 -4.84 -1.49 -6.45
C VAL A 312 -6.20 -1.93 -6.99
N TYR A 313 -6.53 -1.47 -8.20
CA TYR A 313 -7.80 -1.78 -8.85
C TYR A 313 -7.54 -2.44 -10.21
N ASN A 314 -7.90 -3.71 -10.35
CA ASN A 314 -7.69 -4.50 -11.57
C ASN A 314 -8.97 -4.71 -12.39
N GLY A 315 -10.06 -4.06 -12.03
CA GLY A 315 -11.36 -4.26 -12.71
C GLY A 315 -11.85 -5.71 -12.59
N VAL A 316 -12.59 -6.17 -13.60
CA VAL A 316 -13.24 -7.49 -13.61
C VAL A 316 -12.26 -8.65 -13.55
N SER A 317 -11.07 -8.51 -14.14
CA SER A 317 -10.08 -9.60 -14.18
C SER A 317 -9.51 -9.97 -12.81
N GLY A 318 -9.66 -9.09 -11.83
CA GLY A 318 -9.21 -9.32 -10.46
C GLY A 318 -10.26 -9.99 -9.57
N GLU A 319 -11.52 -10.08 -9.98
CA GLU A 319 -12.62 -10.53 -9.14
C GLU A 319 -12.53 -12.03 -8.78
N THR A 320 -12.87 -12.37 -7.54
CA THR A 320 -13.00 -13.75 -7.07
C THR A 320 -14.31 -13.94 -6.31
N GLN A 321 -14.88 -15.14 -6.38
CA GLN A 321 -16.17 -15.42 -5.73
C GLN A 321 -16.11 -15.19 -4.22
N ALA A 322 -15.02 -15.60 -3.57
CA ALA A 322 -14.87 -15.48 -2.12
C ALA A 322 -14.89 -14.00 -1.65
N THR A 323 -14.12 -13.13 -2.33
CA THR A 323 -14.08 -11.71 -2.00
C THR A 323 -15.35 -10.98 -2.41
N THR A 324 -15.98 -11.35 -3.54
CA THR A 324 -17.29 -10.85 -3.95
C THR A 324 -18.36 -11.15 -2.92
N ASN A 325 -18.39 -12.39 -2.38
CA ASN A 325 -19.30 -12.76 -1.31
C ASN A 325 -19.08 -11.92 -0.03
N ALA A 326 -17.84 -11.66 0.33
CA ALA A 326 -17.50 -10.83 1.49
C ALA A 326 -17.93 -9.36 1.31
N VAL A 327 -17.73 -8.78 0.12
CA VAL A 327 -18.23 -7.44 -0.24
C VAL A 327 -19.76 -7.39 -0.13
N ASN A 328 -20.47 -8.36 -0.73
CA ASN A 328 -21.93 -8.42 -0.72
C ASN A 328 -22.48 -8.58 0.68
N LYS A 329 -21.92 -9.47 1.50
CA LYS A 329 -22.36 -9.70 2.88
C LYS A 329 -22.20 -8.44 3.75
N THR A 330 -21.17 -7.64 3.49
CA THR A 330 -20.89 -6.41 4.24
C THR A 330 -21.34 -5.14 3.51
N LYS A 331 -22.22 -5.28 2.48
CA LYS A 331 -22.67 -4.16 1.64
C LYS A 331 -23.14 -2.97 2.48
N GLY A 332 -22.61 -1.80 2.18
CA GLY A 332 -22.93 -0.54 2.84
C GLY A 332 -22.37 -0.38 4.26
N MET A 333 -21.70 -1.40 4.85
CA MET A 333 -21.08 -1.27 6.17
C MET A 333 -19.83 -0.41 6.13
N VAL A 334 -19.76 0.60 7.00
CA VAL A 334 -18.71 1.61 7.06
C VAL A 334 -18.29 1.84 8.51
N MET A 335 -17.00 2.07 8.72
CA MET A 335 -16.45 2.50 10.01
C MET A 335 -16.49 4.01 10.12
N LEU A 336 -17.12 4.52 11.18
CA LEU A 336 -17.24 5.95 11.45
C LEU A 336 -16.52 6.31 12.76
N TYR A 337 -15.93 7.50 12.77
CA TYR A 337 -15.51 8.20 13.97
C TYR A 337 -16.04 9.64 13.88
N ASN A 338 -16.73 10.12 14.93
CA ASN A 338 -17.43 11.41 14.90
C ASN A 338 -18.33 11.59 13.66
N GLN A 339 -19.13 10.57 13.35
CA GLN A 339 -20.10 10.52 12.23
C GLN A 339 -19.48 10.62 10.81
N ARG A 340 -18.17 10.50 10.66
CA ARG A 340 -17.48 10.54 9.36
C ARG A 340 -16.74 9.23 9.08
N PRO A 341 -16.65 8.78 7.83
CA PRO A 341 -15.81 7.66 7.45
C PRO A 341 -14.36 7.90 7.90
N ILE A 342 -13.78 6.92 8.59
CA ILE A 342 -12.39 7.02 9.02
C ILE A 342 -11.43 6.83 7.85
N ASN A 343 -10.22 7.34 7.97
CA ASN A 343 -9.10 6.92 7.13
C ASN A 343 -8.69 5.50 7.54
N ALA A 344 -9.38 4.51 6.98
CA ALA A 344 -9.28 3.10 7.36
C ALA A 344 -8.02 2.46 6.76
N LEU A 345 -6.85 2.89 7.23
CA LEU A 345 -5.57 2.36 6.77
C LEU A 345 -5.40 0.90 7.13
N PHE A 346 -4.77 0.15 6.25
CA PHE A 346 -4.38 -1.23 6.48
C PHE A 346 -3.00 -1.51 5.87
N HIS A 347 -2.37 -2.57 6.31
CA HIS A 347 -1.04 -2.97 5.85
C HIS A 347 -0.91 -4.50 5.89
N SER A 348 0.08 -5.05 5.19
CA SER A 348 0.20 -6.50 5.04
C SER A 348 0.40 -7.21 6.38
N ASP A 349 1.39 -6.80 7.20
CA ASP A 349 1.80 -7.55 8.40
C ASP A 349 2.32 -6.61 9.47
N GLY A 350 1.72 -6.62 10.65
CA GLY A 350 2.09 -5.76 11.78
C GLY A 350 3.39 -6.16 12.48
N GLY A 351 3.84 -7.42 12.31
CA GLY A 351 5.02 -7.94 12.99
C GLY A 351 4.82 -8.18 14.48
N GLY A 352 3.59 -8.38 14.93
CA GLY A 352 3.20 -8.66 16.31
C GLY A 352 2.62 -7.47 17.07
N TYR A 353 2.72 -6.25 16.54
CA TYR A 353 2.11 -5.04 17.12
C TYR A 353 1.94 -3.95 16.05
N THR A 354 0.78 -3.28 16.02
CA THR A 354 0.56 -2.12 15.16
C THR A 354 1.10 -0.85 15.82
N GLU A 355 1.18 0.29 15.11
CA GLU A 355 1.81 1.50 15.61
C GLU A 355 0.79 2.62 15.82
N ASP A 356 1.10 3.55 16.72
CA ASP A 356 0.37 4.81 16.89
C ASP A 356 0.66 5.75 15.71
N SER A 357 -0.38 6.39 15.19
CA SER A 357 -0.25 7.34 14.07
C SER A 357 0.70 8.51 14.36
N VAL A 358 0.75 8.96 15.61
CA VAL A 358 1.67 10.05 16.04
C VAL A 358 3.13 9.67 15.86
N ASN A 359 3.48 8.40 16.01
CA ASN A 359 4.85 7.91 15.86
C ASN A 359 5.29 7.76 14.40
N VAL A 360 4.33 7.64 13.46
CA VAL A 360 4.60 7.48 12.03
C VAL A 360 4.43 8.81 11.30
N TRP A 361 3.36 9.56 11.58
CA TRP A 361 3.01 10.79 10.86
C TRP A 361 3.16 12.08 11.66
N GLY A 362 3.45 11.98 12.97
CA GLY A 362 3.55 13.14 13.86
C GLY A 362 2.19 13.73 14.25
N SER A 363 1.06 13.12 13.83
CA SER A 363 -0.30 13.54 14.18
C SER A 363 -1.03 12.40 14.89
N ASP A 364 -1.66 12.71 16.01
CA ASP A 364 -2.46 11.75 16.76
C ASP A 364 -3.85 11.59 16.14
N VAL A 365 -4.09 10.43 15.52
CA VAL A 365 -5.38 10.04 14.95
C VAL A 365 -6.05 9.07 15.94
N PRO A 366 -7.17 9.45 16.58
CA PRO A 366 -7.72 8.71 17.73
C PRO A 366 -8.05 7.25 17.46
N TYR A 367 -8.43 6.91 16.24
CA TYR A 367 -8.78 5.55 15.83
C TYR A 367 -7.60 4.74 15.26
N LEU A 368 -6.38 5.32 15.12
CA LEU A 368 -5.16 4.66 14.65
C LEU A 368 -4.15 4.53 15.79
N LYS A 369 -4.46 3.68 16.76
CA LYS A 369 -3.63 3.35 17.92
C LYS A 369 -2.93 2.02 17.75
N GLY A 370 -1.74 1.91 18.33
CA GLY A 370 -1.00 0.65 18.38
C GLY A 370 -1.71 -0.39 19.22
N VAL A 371 -1.90 -1.57 18.66
CA VAL A 371 -2.52 -2.71 19.35
C VAL A 371 -1.72 -3.98 19.07
N LYS A 372 -1.90 -4.98 19.94
CA LYS A 372 -1.33 -6.31 19.73
C LYS A 372 -1.80 -6.86 18.38
N ASP A 373 -0.88 -7.37 17.60
CA ASP A 373 -1.15 -8.02 16.32
C ASP A 373 -0.95 -9.54 16.43
N PHE A 374 -1.63 -10.29 15.57
CA PHE A 374 -1.64 -11.75 15.59
C PHE A 374 -0.84 -12.37 14.45
N SER A 375 -0.14 -11.57 13.67
CA SER A 375 0.62 -12.00 12.49
C SER A 375 1.94 -12.71 12.80
N THR A 376 2.32 -12.86 14.06
CA THR A 376 3.56 -13.56 14.46
C THR A 376 3.57 -15.00 13.99
N GLY A 377 4.65 -15.40 13.28
CA GLY A 377 4.78 -16.74 12.72
C GLY A 377 4.29 -16.88 11.27
N THR A 378 3.73 -15.85 10.68
CA THR A 378 3.38 -15.86 9.25
C THR A 378 4.64 -15.78 8.37
N SER A 379 4.52 -16.13 7.10
CA SER A 379 5.64 -16.10 6.13
C SER A 379 6.23 -14.71 5.90
N THR A 380 5.47 -13.66 6.22
CA THR A 380 5.86 -12.25 6.07
C THR A 380 6.42 -11.64 7.35
N SER A 381 6.25 -12.32 8.50
CA SER A 381 6.53 -11.75 9.82
C SER A 381 8.01 -11.53 10.11
N ASN A 382 8.92 -12.26 9.48
CA ASN A 382 10.36 -12.12 9.71
C ASN A 382 11.14 -11.99 8.41
N TRP A 383 12.14 -11.11 8.40
CA TRP A 383 13.02 -10.94 7.24
C TRP A 383 14.40 -10.44 7.66
N THR A 384 15.42 -10.73 6.83
CA THR A 384 16.78 -10.24 7.02
C THR A 384 17.33 -9.76 5.69
N VAL A 385 17.94 -8.58 5.70
CA VAL A 385 18.69 -8.01 4.57
C VAL A 385 20.16 -7.93 4.98
N THR A 386 21.05 -8.43 4.14
CA THR A 386 22.48 -8.32 4.34
C THR A 386 23.06 -7.29 3.36
N THR A 387 23.90 -6.39 3.86
CA THR A 387 24.58 -5.37 3.07
C THR A 387 25.98 -5.13 3.64
N SER A 388 26.82 -4.39 2.92
CA SER A 388 28.11 -3.93 3.45
C SER A 388 27.99 -2.51 4.01
N ARG A 389 28.95 -2.13 4.86
CA ARG A 389 29.11 -0.73 5.30
C ARG A 389 29.18 0.24 4.11
N GLN A 390 29.99 -0.07 3.10
CA GLN A 390 30.15 0.76 1.91
C GLN A 390 28.84 0.92 1.12
N ALA A 391 28.07 -0.16 0.96
CA ALA A 391 26.77 -0.10 0.29
C ALA A 391 25.74 0.71 1.09
N LEU A 392 25.78 0.64 2.43
CA LEU A 392 24.96 1.48 3.30
C LEU A 392 25.35 2.96 3.18
N GLU A 393 26.65 3.28 3.22
CA GLU A 393 27.18 4.63 2.99
C GLU A 393 26.76 5.18 1.62
N SER A 394 26.83 4.36 0.57
CA SER A 394 26.42 4.73 -0.79
C SER A 394 24.92 5.06 -0.87
N LYS A 395 24.06 4.28 -0.23
CA LYS A 395 22.62 4.57 -0.17
C LYS A 395 22.31 5.86 0.58
N LEU A 396 23.00 6.12 1.69
CA LEU A 396 22.86 7.37 2.45
C LEU A 396 23.32 8.57 1.62
N ASN A 397 24.45 8.45 0.92
CA ASN A 397 24.98 9.50 0.04
C ASN A 397 24.01 9.80 -1.11
N ALA A 398 23.46 8.79 -1.78
CA ALA A 398 22.48 8.94 -2.86
C ALA A 398 21.20 9.67 -2.39
N ALA A 399 20.84 9.51 -1.12
CA ALA A 399 19.71 10.20 -0.49
C ALA A 399 20.08 11.58 0.09
N SER A 400 21.28 12.11 -0.15
CA SER A 400 21.79 13.35 0.45
C SER A 400 21.80 13.32 2.00
N LYS A 401 22.03 12.12 2.57
CA LYS A 401 22.12 11.84 4.01
C LYS A 401 23.51 11.32 4.41
N GLY A 402 24.51 11.49 3.55
CA GLY A 402 25.86 10.99 3.80
C GLY A 402 26.55 11.66 4.98
N VAL A 403 27.32 10.87 5.72
CA VAL A 403 28.10 11.30 6.90
C VAL A 403 29.58 10.92 6.78
N GLY A 404 30.03 10.61 5.57
CA GLY A 404 31.35 10.05 5.33
C GLY A 404 31.43 8.58 5.73
N LYS A 405 32.58 8.14 6.24
CA LYS A 405 32.73 6.76 6.73
C LYS A 405 31.95 6.58 8.03
N LEU A 406 31.01 5.62 8.07
CA LEU A 406 30.16 5.35 9.23
C LEU A 406 30.99 4.91 10.45
N LYS A 407 30.73 5.47 11.60
CA LYS A 407 31.30 5.10 12.90
C LYS A 407 30.28 4.33 13.75
N SER A 408 29.04 4.85 13.82
CA SER A 408 27.99 4.21 14.61
C SER A 408 26.59 4.64 14.15
N ILE A 409 25.59 3.87 14.60
CA ILE A 409 24.17 4.18 14.48
C ILE A 409 23.63 4.37 15.90
N GLN A 410 23.10 5.56 16.22
CA GLN A 410 22.37 5.80 17.46
C GLN A 410 20.91 5.39 17.26
N LEU A 411 20.53 4.28 17.86
CA LEU A 411 19.19 3.70 17.84
C LEU A 411 19.05 2.82 19.08
N THR A 412 17.96 3.00 19.82
CA THR A 412 17.62 2.09 20.91
C THR A 412 17.41 0.67 20.34
N PRO A 413 18.04 -0.37 20.90
CA PRO A 413 17.78 -1.75 20.51
C PRO A 413 16.30 -2.09 20.59
N LEU A 414 15.83 -2.95 19.68
CA LEU A 414 14.43 -3.36 19.63
C LEU A 414 14.06 -4.09 20.93
N GLY A 415 13.13 -3.49 21.67
CA GLY A 415 12.58 -3.98 22.92
C GLY A 415 11.30 -4.79 22.74
N LYS A 416 10.59 -5.00 23.86
CA LYS A 416 9.26 -5.66 23.84
C LYS A 416 8.22 -4.69 23.27
N PRO A 417 7.24 -5.17 22.50
CA PRO A 417 6.10 -4.35 22.07
C PRO A 417 5.36 -3.73 23.26
N GLY A 418 4.81 -2.54 23.06
CA GLY A 418 4.17 -1.73 24.10
C GLY A 418 5.13 -0.78 24.84
N GLN A 419 6.45 -0.86 24.58
CA GLN A 419 7.46 0.01 25.17
C GLN A 419 7.94 1.05 24.14
N GLN A 420 7.58 2.31 24.36
CA GLN A 420 8.01 3.43 23.52
C GLN A 420 9.29 4.06 24.05
N THR A 421 10.18 4.47 23.16
CA THR A 421 11.38 5.26 23.44
C THR A 421 11.37 6.59 22.67
N SER A 422 12.42 7.40 22.81
CA SER A 422 12.55 8.63 22.03
C SER A 422 12.61 8.39 20.51
N ASP A 423 13.20 7.28 20.10
CA ASP A 423 13.50 6.92 18.71
C ASP A 423 12.70 5.71 18.20
N ARG A 424 11.91 5.03 19.06
CA ARG A 424 11.01 3.95 18.69
C ARG A 424 9.59 4.18 19.18
N GLY A 425 8.61 3.78 18.37
CA GLY A 425 7.19 3.79 18.71
C GLY A 425 6.78 2.61 19.60
N VAL A 426 5.48 2.50 19.91
CA VAL A 426 4.91 1.47 20.80
C VAL A 426 5.07 0.05 20.24
N SER A 427 5.11 -0.12 18.92
CA SER A 427 5.37 -1.40 18.27
C SER A 427 6.86 -1.77 18.24
N GLY A 428 7.74 -0.84 18.59
CA GLY A 428 9.19 -0.93 18.39
C GLY A 428 9.65 -0.41 17.03
N ARG A 429 8.74 0.09 16.18
CA ARG A 429 9.09 0.70 14.88
C ARG A 429 9.94 1.93 15.08
N ILE A 430 10.92 2.12 14.19
CA ILE A 430 11.84 3.26 14.23
C ILE A 430 11.07 4.53 13.88
N LYS A 431 11.07 5.52 14.79
CA LYS A 431 10.64 6.90 14.54
C LYS A 431 11.76 7.69 13.87
N SER A 432 12.99 7.51 14.39
CA SER A 432 14.19 8.10 13.80
C SER A 432 15.43 7.30 14.20
N ALA A 433 16.48 7.36 13.36
CA ALA A 433 17.80 6.82 13.68
C ALA A 433 18.87 7.84 13.31
N THR A 434 19.91 8.00 14.12
CA THR A 434 21.02 8.93 13.87
C THR A 434 22.25 8.16 13.43
N PHE A 435 22.72 8.46 12.24
CA PHE A 435 23.96 7.92 11.66
C PHE A 435 25.11 8.88 11.98
N ILE A 436 26.19 8.36 12.52
CA ILE A 436 27.41 9.12 12.88
C ILE A 436 28.55 8.60 12.01
N GLY A 437 29.28 9.51 11.41
CA GLY A 437 30.42 9.20 10.55
C GLY A 437 31.58 10.18 10.69
N THR A 438 32.53 10.11 9.77
CA THR A 438 33.74 10.97 9.76
C THR A 438 33.43 12.42 9.39
N SER A 439 32.33 12.68 8.67
CA SER A 439 31.94 14.02 8.19
C SER A 439 30.73 14.58 8.97
N GLY A 440 30.44 14.06 10.17
CA GLY A 440 29.37 14.54 11.02
C GLY A 440 28.31 13.50 11.34
N LYS A 441 27.08 13.97 11.61
CA LYS A 441 25.93 13.11 11.91
C LYS A 441 24.69 13.55 11.16
N THR A 442 23.81 12.60 10.87
CA THR A 442 22.49 12.85 10.27
C THR A 442 21.43 12.00 10.96
N THR A 443 20.27 12.60 11.23
CA THR A 443 19.10 11.88 11.75
C THR A 443 18.09 11.70 10.63
N ILE A 444 17.58 10.49 10.45
CA ILE A 444 16.66 10.09 9.39
C ILE A 444 15.41 9.51 10.05
N ASP A 445 14.24 9.97 9.65
CA ASP A 445 12.97 9.40 10.10
C ASP A 445 12.78 7.96 9.56
N GLY A 446 11.94 7.19 10.25
CA GLY A 446 11.78 5.76 9.99
C GLY A 446 11.31 5.44 8.56
N ASP A 447 10.34 6.20 8.04
CA ASP A 447 9.79 5.96 6.69
C ASP A 447 10.80 6.34 5.59
N SER A 448 11.51 7.45 5.76
CA SER A 448 12.62 7.81 4.88
C SER A 448 13.72 6.75 4.90
N LEU A 449 14.08 6.26 6.09
CA LEU A 449 15.10 5.21 6.24
C LEU A 449 14.66 3.89 5.59
N ARG A 450 13.41 3.48 5.79
CA ARG A 450 12.80 2.32 5.12
C ARG A 450 12.91 2.45 3.60
N SER A 451 12.58 3.62 3.06
CA SER A 451 12.60 3.91 1.61
C SER A 451 14.03 3.91 1.06
N ILE A 452 14.97 4.58 1.71
CA ILE A 452 16.40 4.64 1.32
C ILE A 452 17.01 3.24 1.26
N LEU A 453 16.69 2.41 2.24
CA LEU A 453 17.23 1.06 2.35
C LEU A 453 16.46 0.02 1.53
N GLY A 454 15.23 0.31 1.08
CA GLY A 454 14.35 -0.60 0.36
C GLY A 454 13.81 -1.73 1.25
N LEU A 455 13.40 -1.41 2.49
CA LEU A 455 12.97 -2.40 3.49
C LEU A 455 11.46 -2.61 3.50
N LYS A 456 11.02 -3.75 4.05
CA LYS A 456 9.61 -4.12 4.10
C LYS A 456 8.82 -3.30 5.12
N SER A 457 9.42 -2.91 6.25
CA SER A 457 8.78 -2.15 7.33
C SER A 457 9.80 -1.25 8.02
N THR A 458 9.35 -0.45 8.97
CA THR A 458 10.19 0.34 9.91
C THR A 458 10.48 -0.42 11.21
N LEU A 459 9.99 -1.66 11.34
CA LEU A 459 10.22 -2.51 12.50
C LEU A 459 11.45 -3.41 12.28
N PHE A 460 12.64 -2.87 12.57
CA PHE A 460 13.89 -3.61 12.38
C PHE A 460 14.99 -3.10 13.32
N ASP A 461 16.11 -3.84 13.32
CA ASP A 461 17.35 -3.43 13.98
C ASP A 461 18.56 -3.74 13.10
N PHE A 462 19.71 -3.14 13.47
CA PHE A 462 21.00 -3.32 12.80
C PHE A 462 21.90 -4.23 13.61
N TYR A 463 22.67 -5.07 12.90
CA TYR A 463 23.66 -5.97 13.47
C TYR A 463 24.93 -5.89 12.64
N VAL A 464 25.92 -5.15 13.14
CA VAL A 464 27.22 -5.00 12.47
C VAL A 464 28.10 -6.17 12.83
N ASN A 465 28.62 -6.88 11.82
CA ASN A 465 29.49 -8.07 11.94
C ASN A 465 28.88 -9.25 12.73
N TYR A 466 27.58 -9.22 13.00
CA TYR A 466 26.89 -10.27 13.74
C TYR A 466 25.65 -10.74 12.96
N ASN A 467 25.64 -12.00 12.56
CA ASN A 467 24.48 -12.59 11.88
C ASN A 467 23.40 -13.00 12.90
N PRO A 468 22.27 -12.29 12.99
CA PRO A 468 21.24 -12.57 13.99
C PRO A 468 20.50 -13.91 13.77
N ALA A 469 20.67 -14.55 12.61
CA ALA A 469 20.13 -15.90 12.36
C ALA A 469 20.90 -17.00 13.08
N LYS A 470 22.15 -16.73 13.53
CA LYS A 470 23.02 -17.68 14.22
C LYS A 470 22.97 -17.59 15.74
N GLY A 471 22.12 -16.73 16.31
CA GLY A 471 21.98 -16.57 17.76
C GLY A 471 21.03 -15.45 18.17
N THR A 472 20.81 -15.33 19.49
CA THR A 472 19.94 -14.34 20.12
C THR A 472 20.68 -13.05 20.48
N GLY A 473 21.66 -12.63 19.67
CA GLY A 473 22.54 -11.52 19.97
C GLY A 473 21.83 -10.18 20.15
N LYS A 474 22.44 -9.34 20.97
CA LYS A 474 22.06 -7.92 21.09
C LYS A 474 22.34 -7.21 19.75
N ALA A 475 21.55 -6.17 19.44
CA ALA A 475 21.84 -5.30 18.32
C ALA A 475 23.24 -4.67 18.47
N TYR A 476 24.00 -4.63 17.38
CA TYR A 476 25.35 -4.04 17.34
C TYR A 476 25.33 -2.89 16.35
N HIS A 477 25.65 -1.69 16.82
CA HIS A 477 25.50 -0.47 16.02
C HIS A 477 26.85 0.24 15.71
N ASN A 478 28.00 -0.33 16.14
CA ASN A 478 29.32 0.25 15.95
C ASN A 478 30.05 -0.42 14.78
N PHE A 479 30.68 0.41 13.95
CA PHE A 479 31.50 -0.02 12.84
C PHE A 479 32.97 -0.04 13.26
N THR A 480 33.70 -1.11 12.96
CA THR A 480 35.08 -1.33 13.33
C THR A 480 36.03 -1.38 12.14
N GLY A 481 35.54 -1.75 10.95
CA GLY A 481 36.34 -1.92 9.74
C GLY A 481 35.67 -1.42 8.47
N SER A 482 36.44 -1.26 7.39
CA SER A 482 35.93 -0.86 6.08
C SER A 482 35.01 -1.91 5.45
N ASN A 483 35.26 -3.19 5.77
CA ASN A 483 34.56 -4.35 5.19
C ASN A 483 33.45 -4.88 6.11
N ASP A 484 33.02 -4.09 7.08
CA ASP A 484 31.95 -4.50 7.99
C ASP A 484 30.71 -4.93 7.23
N THR A 485 30.18 -6.09 7.63
CA THR A 485 28.91 -6.61 7.15
C THR A 485 27.77 -6.11 8.06
N VAL A 486 26.70 -5.61 7.46
CA VAL A 486 25.52 -5.13 8.15
C VAL A 486 24.36 -6.05 7.88
N TYR A 487 23.84 -6.68 8.90
CA TYR A 487 22.59 -7.45 8.85
C TYR A 487 21.47 -6.56 9.40
N ILE A 488 20.40 -6.41 8.64
CA ILE A 488 19.20 -5.68 9.02
C ILE A 488 18.11 -6.73 9.21
N LYS A 489 17.79 -7.05 10.47
CA LYS A 489 16.74 -8.00 10.81
C LYS A 489 15.47 -7.23 11.17
N GLY A 490 14.39 -7.54 10.48
CA GLY A 490 13.12 -6.85 10.69
C GLY A 490 11.93 -7.78 10.72
N HIS A 491 10.79 -7.18 11.05
CA HIS A 491 9.52 -7.85 11.26
C HIS A 491 8.41 -7.11 10.54
N GLY A 492 7.39 -7.87 10.06
CA GLY A 492 6.22 -7.32 9.42
C GLY A 492 6.48 -6.69 8.05
N TRP A 493 5.41 -6.21 7.44
CA TRP A 493 5.42 -5.58 6.11
C TRP A 493 4.39 -4.45 6.04
N GLY A 494 4.84 -3.25 5.73
CA GLY A 494 4.01 -2.06 5.63
C GLY A 494 4.27 -1.04 6.74
N HIS A 495 3.45 0.01 6.77
CA HIS A 495 3.61 1.17 7.68
C HIS A 495 3.22 0.89 9.14
N GLY A 496 2.44 -0.16 9.40
CA GLY A 496 2.04 -0.56 10.75
C GLY A 496 0.81 0.14 11.31
N LEU A 497 0.12 1.01 10.55
CA LEU A 497 -1.07 1.73 11.02
C LEU A 497 -2.36 0.98 10.66
N GLY A 498 -3.32 0.97 11.57
CA GLY A 498 -4.64 0.36 11.39
C GLY A 498 -4.56 -1.18 11.25
N MET A 499 -5.37 -1.78 10.39
CA MET A 499 -5.53 -3.24 10.32
C MET A 499 -4.34 -3.93 9.66
N SER A 500 -3.78 -4.93 10.37
CA SER A 500 -2.85 -5.92 9.81
C SER A 500 -3.64 -6.99 9.07
N GLN A 501 -3.39 -7.16 7.76
CA GLN A 501 -4.12 -8.13 6.93
C GLN A 501 -3.86 -9.57 7.38
N TRP A 502 -2.59 -9.95 7.58
CA TRP A 502 -2.23 -11.26 8.15
C TRP A 502 -2.74 -11.43 9.58
N GLY A 503 -2.70 -10.37 10.40
CA GLY A 503 -3.25 -10.38 11.74
C GLY A 503 -4.76 -10.59 11.75
N ALA A 504 -5.49 -9.94 10.84
CA ALA A 504 -6.93 -10.17 10.64
C ALA A 504 -7.23 -11.62 10.23
N ALA A 505 -6.41 -12.20 9.33
CA ALA A 505 -6.55 -13.60 8.91
C ALA A 505 -6.34 -14.56 10.09
N GLU A 506 -5.32 -14.33 10.93
CA GLU A 506 -5.06 -15.14 12.13
C GLU A 506 -6.13 -14.96 13.23
N MET A 507 -6.67 -13.73 13.38
CA MET A 507 -7.83 -13.51 14.25
C MET A 507 -9.06 -14.28 13.77
N ALA A 508 -9.34 -14.22 12.47
CA ALA A 508 -10.51 -14.85 11.88
C ALA A 508 -10.57 -16.37 12.10
N LYS A 509 -9.42 -17.04 12.27
CA LYS A 509 -9.33 -18.47 12.64
C LYS A 509 -9.86 -18.76 14.04
N ARG A 510 -10.05 -17.75 14.87
CA ARG A 510 -10.54 -17.85 16.26
C ARG A 510 -12.04 -17.61 16.39
N ALA A 511 -12.71 -17.32 15.25
CA ALA A 511 -14.16 -17.15 15.24
C ALA A 511 -14.85 -18.42 15.74
N THR A 512 -15.81 -18.27 16.61
CA THR A 512 -16.67 -19.38 17.03
C THR A 512 -17.49 -19.87 15.82
N PRO A 513 -17.63 -21.19 15.62
CA PRO A 513 -18.47 -21.72 14.56
C PRO A 513 -19.88 -21.09 14.62
N GLY A 514 -20.34 -20.53 13.49
CA GLY A 514 -21.63 -19.83 13.40
C GLY A 514 -21.58 -18.32 13.69
N ASP A 515 -20.46 -17.75 14.16
CA ASP A 515 -20.33 -16.29 14.30
C ASP A 515 -20.14 -15.66 12.92
N THR A 516 -21.24 -15.22 12.35
CA THR A 516 -21.29 -14.56 11.03
C THR A 516 -20.86 -13.09 11.07
N ASN A 517 -20.57 -12.53 12.25
CA ASN A 517 -20.24 -11.11 12.44
C ASN A 517 -18.83 -10.89 13.02
N TYR A 518 -18.00 -11.93 13.10
CA TYR A 518 -16.66 -11.83 13.69
C TYR A 518 -15.76 -10.76 13.03
N TYR A 519 -16.03 -10.39 11.76
CA TYR A 519 -15.35 -9.28 11.10
C TYR A 519 -15.47 -7.96 11.89
N GLN A 520 -16.57 -7.74 12.62
CA GLN A 520 -16.73 -6.55 13.47
C GLN A 520 -15.78 -6.57 14.66
N THR A 521 -15.53 -7.75 15.24
CA THR A 521 -14.52 -7.94 16.30
C THR A 521 -13.13 -7.61 15.79
N ILE A 522 -12.78 -8.08 14.60
CA ILE A 522 -11.51 -7.75 13.95
C ILE A 522 -11.37 -6.23 13.75
N LEU A 523 -12.38 -5.58 13.20
CA LEU A 523 -12.33 -4.14 12.93
C LEU A 523 -12.23 -3.31 14.21
N ARG A 524 -12.99 -3.64 15.26
CA ARG A 524 -12.92 -2.95 16.56
C ARG A 524 -11.59 -3.18 17.28
N HIS A 525 -10.91 -4.28 17.00
CA HIS A 525 -9.58 -4.52 17.53
C HIS A 525 -8.54 -3.56 16.95
N TYR A 526 -8.55 -3.34 15.62
CA TYR A 526 -7.55 -2.52 14.94
C TYR A 526 -7.87 -1.04 14.85
N TYR A 527 -9.14 -0.66 15.00
CA TYR A 527 -9.57 0.74 14.92
C TYR A 527 -10.31 1.13 16.20
N SER A 528 -9.66 1.95 17.01
CA SER A 528 -10.15 2.33 18.35
C SER A 528 -11.36 3.28 18.27
N GLY A 529 -12.38 3.05 19.08
CA GLY A 529 -13.50 3.98 19.25
C GLY A 529 -14.40 4.17 18.03
N ILE A 530 -14.35 3.28 17.04
CA ILE A 530 -15.19 3.34 15.84
C ILE A 530 -16.63 2.88 16.10
N THR A 531 -17.53 3.42 15.31
CA THR A 531 -18.90 2.90 15.13
C THR A 531 -19.03 2.25 13.75
N LEU A 532 -19.57 1.03 13.71
CA LEU A 532 -19.95 0.37 12.45
C LEU A 532 -21.39 0.73 12.11
N LYS A 533 -21.63 1.26 10.92
CA LYS A 533 -22.95 1.69 10.45
C LYS A 533 -23.16 1.30 8.99
N LYS A 534 -24.36 0.82 8.68
CA LYS A 534 -24.81 0.64 7.29
C LYS A 534 -25.23 1.99 6.74
N MET A 535 -24.58 2.47 5.68
CA MET A 535 -24.75 3.84 5.15
C MET A 535 -25.74 3.88 3.99
N TYR A 536 -25.90 2.78 3.25
CA TYR A 536 -26.80 2.60 2.13
C TYR A 536 -27.23 1.14 1.97
#